data_b653384407ba6d8976143005b1c3a1c6
#
_entry.id   b653384407ba6d8976143005b1c3a1c6
#
_cell.length_a   1.000
_cell.length_b   1.000
_cell.length_c   1.000
_cell.angle_alpha   90.00
_cell.angle_beta   90.00
_cell.angle_gamma   90.00
#
_symmetry.space_group_name_H-M   'P 1'
#
loop_
_entity.id
_entity.type
_entity.pdbx_description
1 polymer ?
#
loop_
_entity_poly.entity_id
_entity_poly.type
_entity_poly.pdbx_seq_one_letter_code
_entity_poly.pdbx_strand_id
1 'polypeptide(L)'
;GCSTLAMNAAVAMARTLEGKVLLADFDINSGIARFLLKLSSGFSVQDALDKAGELDESMWQEIVASAGMLDVLASGQIQRSLRAQQGAVRRLIGFARKRYKALCLDFSGGLEEHCLEALEECRRILLVVQPDLATVYLAREKLRFLRALDLEDRVTVLLNRWQRHACLSMADIE
;
A
#
# COMPACT_ATOMS: atom_id res chain seq x y z
N GLY A 1 0.43 -10.28 8.38
CA GLY A 1 -0.58 -9.98 7.37
C GLY A 1 0.00 -9.18 6.22
N CYS A 2 -0.88 -8.46 5.53
CA CYS A 2 -0.55 -7.67 4.33
C CYS A 2 0.58 -6.68 4.60
N SER A 3 0.46 -5.84 5.62
CA SER A 3 1.45 -4.81 5.99
C SER A 3 2.84 -5.39 6.27
N THR A 4 2.92 -6.55 6.90
CA THR A 4 4.21 -7.24 7.12
C THR A 4 4.85 -7.65 5.78
N LEU A 5 4.05 -8.13 4.83
CA LEU A 5 4.53 -8.46 3.49
C LEU A 5 4.95 -7.21 2.72
N ALA A 6 4.15 -6.15 2.74
CA ALA A 6 4.46 -4.89 2.09
C ALA A 6 5.78 -4.28 2.61
N MET A 7 5.99 -4.26 3.93
CA MET A 7 7.24 -3.79 4.53
C MET A 7 8.44 -4.64 4.14
N ASN A 8 8.31 -5.97 4.19
CA ASN A 8 9.42 -6.85 3.80
C ASN A 8 9.73 -6.75 2.31
N ALA A 9 8.71 -6.62 1.46
CA ALA A 9 8.90 -6.38 0.03
C ALA A 9 9.61 -5.04 -0.23
N ALA A 10 9.21 -3.96 0.45
CA ALA A 10 9.86 -2.67 0.33
C ALA A 10 11.34 -2.72 0.77
N VAL A 11 11.64 -3.39 1.90
CA VAL A 11 13.02 -3.60 2.36
C VAL A 11 13.82 -4.44 1.37
N ALA A 12 13.24 -5.50 0.81
CA ALA A 12 13.90 -6.33 -0.20
C ALA A 12 14.21 -5.51 -1.46
N MET A 13 13.24 -4.74 -1.95
CA MET A 13 13.45 -3.83 -3.09
C MET A 13 14.53 -2.79 -2.79
N ALA A 14 14.55 -2.19 -1.59
CA ALA A 14 15.57 -1.22 -1.20
C ALA A 14 16.99 -1.81 -1.16
N ARG A 15 17.11 -3.13 -0.94
CA ARG A 15 18.41 -3.83 -0.96
C ARG A 15 18.85 -4.27 -2.34
N THR A 16 17.92 -4.44 -3.28
CA THR A 16 18.19 -5.03 -4.60
C THR A 16 18.18 -4.01 -5.72
N LEU A 17 17.46 -2.91 -5.56
CA LEU A 17 17.37 -1.86 -6.56
C LEU A 17 18.43 -0.78 -6.33
N GLU A 18 19.05 -0.31 -7.41
CA GLU A 18 19.89 0.87 -7.37
C GLU A 18 19.00 2.12 -7.35
N GLY A 19 18.78 2.67 -6.16
CA GLY A 19 17.95 3.85 -5.92
C GLY A 19 17.01 3.70 -4.73
N LYS A 20 16.47 4.83 -4.27
CA LYS A 20 15.57 4.86 -3.12
C LYS A 20 14.22 4.19 -3.42
N VAL A 21 13.64 3.56 -2.41
CA VAL A 21 12.30 2.97 -2.42
C VAL A 21 11.43 3.71 -1.42
N LEU A 22 10.17 3.97 -1.77
CA LEU A 22 9.16 4.49 -0.85
C LEU A 22 8.20 3.37 -0.44
N LEU A 23 8.01 3.21 0.86
CA LEU A 23 6.86 2.49 1.44
C LEU A 23 5.83 3.53 1.89
N ALA A 24 4.62 3.48 1.36
CA ALA A 24 3.52 4.35 1.79
C ALA A 24 2.37 3.51 2.37
N ASP A 25 2.00 3.83 3.62
CA ASP A 25 0.94 3.14 4.37
C ASP A 25 -0.40 3.86 4.14
N PHE A 26 -1.13 3.37 3.13
CA PHE A 26 -2.47 3.86 2.77
C PHE A 26 -3.60 3.22 3.59
N ASP A 27 -3.28 2.38 4.58
CA ASP A 27 -4.25 1.99 5.60
C ASP A 27 -4.41 3.12 6.63
N ILE A 28 -5.16 4.13 6.24
CA ILE A 28 -5.26 5.41 6.95
C ILE A 28 -5.79 5.25 8.37
N ASN A 29 -6.66 4.29 8.60
CA ASN A 29 -7.32 4.10 9.90
C ASN A 29 -6.67 3.05 10.79
N SER A 30 -5.94 2.09 10.21
CA SER A 30 -5.39 0.94 10.93
C SER A 30 -3.93 0.66 10.58
N GLY A 31 -3.27 1.58 9.89
CA GLY A 31 -1.89 1.43 9.46
C GLY A 31 -0.93 1.27 10.64
N ILE A 32 -0.03 0.32 10.50
CA ILE A 32 0.91 -0.08 11.56
C ILE A 32 2.37 0.15 11.22
N ALA A 33 2.66 0.71 10.04
CA ALA A 33 4.04 0.94 9.59
C ALA A 33 4.82 1.82 10.57
N ARG A 34 4.20 2.89 11.09
CA ARG A 34 4.80 3.77 12.10
C ARG A 34 5.24 3.01 13.35
N PHE A 35 4.38 2.14 13.86
CA PHE A 35 4.65 1.34 15.06
C PHE A 35 5.74 0.29 14.80
N LEU A 36 5.62 -0.48 13.73
CA LEU A 36 6.53 -1.59 13.43
C LEU A 36 7.94 -1.11 13.08
N LEU A 37 8.05 0.05 12.44
CA LEU A 37 9.34 0.64 12.06
C LEU A 37 9.87 1.65 13.09
N LYS A 38 9.16 1.85 14.21
CA LYS A 38 9.51 2.76 15.31
C LYS A 38 9.81 4.18 14.83
N LEU A 39 8.96 4.70 13.95
CA LEU A 39 9.16 6.01 13.35
C LEU A 39 8.75 7.12 14.33
N SER A 40 9.60 8.14 14.46
CA SER A 40 9.37 9.31 15.31
C SER A 40 8.73 10.49 14.58
N SER A 41 8.67 10.47 13.23
CA SER A 41 8.06 11.55 12.44
C SER A 41 6.59 11.74 12.80
N GLY A 42 6.17 13.01 12.96
CA GLY A 42 4.78 13.39 13.23
C GLY A 42 3.88 13.41 12.00
N PHE A 43 4.45 13.54 10.81
CA PHE A 43 3.70 13.64 9.55
C PHE A 43 3.21 12.28 9.04
N SER A 44 2.20 12.32 8.18
CA SER A 44 1.47 11.14 7.71
C SER A 44 1.11 11.23 6.22
N VAL A 45 0.59 10.12 5.68
CA VAL A 45 0.03 10.10 4.33
C VAL A 45 -1.13 11.10 4.18
N GLN A 46 -1.92 11.35 5.25
CA GLN A 46 -2.98 12.37 5.23
C GLN A 46 -2.41 13.76 5.01
N ASP A 47 -1.35 14.13 5.75
CA ASP A 47 -0.70 15.42 5.59
C ASP A 47 -0.13 15.61 4.18
N ALA A 48 0.42 14.54 3.60
CA ALA A 48 0.91 14.52 2.23
C ALA A 48 -0.23 14.68 1.19
N LEU A 49 -1.40 14.07 1.44
CA LEU A 49 -2.56 14.20 0.56
C LEU A 49 -3.19 15.59 0.63
N ASP A 50 -3.28 16.17 1.83
CA ASP A 50 -3.81 17.52 2.01
C ASP A 50 -2.96 18.55 1.28
N LYS A 51 -1.65 18.33 1.20
CA LYS A 51 -0.68 19.19 0.53
C LYS A 51 -0.29 18.74 -0.88
N ALA A 52 -0.98 17.75 -1.45
CA ALA A 52 -0.57 17.09 -2.70
C ALA A 52 -0.41 18.02 -3.91
N GLY A 53 -1.07 19.18 -3.90
CA GLY A 53 -0.94 20.21 -4.95
C GLY A 53 0.27 21.15 -4.80
N GLU A 54 0.86 21.19 -3.60
CA GLU A 54 1.90 22.16 -3.22
C GLU A 54 3.21 21.47 -2.80
N LEU A 55 3.29 20.13 -2.95
CA LEU A 55 4.47 19.34 -2.53
C LEU A 55 5.73 19.80 -3.25
N ASP A 56 6.71 20.22 -2.46
CA ASP A 56 8.07 20.49 -2.88
C ASP A 56 9.08 19.56 -2.19
N GLU A 57 10.35 19.71 -2.50
CA GLU A 57 11.42 18.86 -1.95
C GLU A 57 11.59 19.06 -0.43
N SER A 58 11.48 20.29 0.06
CA SER A 58 11.63 20.58 1.49
C SER A 58 10.52 19.96 2.32
N MET A 59 9.27 20.15 1.89
CA MET A 59 8.09 19.57 2.52
C MET A 59 8.14 18.03 2.47
N TRP A 60 8.61 17.47 1.35
CA TRP A 60 8.73 16.02 1.21
C TRP A 60 9.70 15.41 2.22
N GLN A 61 10.86 16.04 2.42
CA GLN A 61 11.86 15.60 3.40
C GLN A 61 11.35 15.66 4.84
N GLU A 62 10.44 16.58 5.16
CA GLU A 62 9.80 16.66 6.46
C GLU A 62 8.73 15.57 6.67
N ILE A 63 8.00 15.23 5.60
CA ILE A 63 6.86 14.28 5.65
C ILE A 63 7.34 12.84 5.72
N VAL A 64 8.39 12.47 5.00
CA VAL A 64 8.88 11.08 4.97
C VAL A 64 9.87 10.80 6.09
N ALA A 65 9.78 9.60 6.67
CA ALA A 65 10.81 9.07 7.55
C ALA A 65 11.83 8.29 6.72
N SER A 66 13.12 8.67 6.80
CA SER A 66 14.17 8.04 6.00
C SER A 66 14.95 6.99 6.79
N ALA A 67 15.16 5.83 6.21
CA ALA A 67 15.97 4.74 6.75
C ALA A 67 16.91 4.19 5.65
N GLY A 68 17.96 4.96 5.32
CA GLY A 68 18.91 4.61 4.27
C GLY A 68 18.28 4.67 2.87
N MET A 69 18.17 3.52 2.21
CA MET A 69 17.56 3.40 0.87
C MET A 69 16.03 3.26 0.88
N LEU A 70 15.41 3.18 2.07
CA LEU A 70 13.97 3.09 2.26
C LEU A 70 13.48 4.37 2.92
N ASP A 71 12.59 5.08 2.26
CA ASP A 71 11.79 6.14 2.85
C ASP A 71 10.38 5.61 3.16
N VAL A 72 9.78 6.10 4.23
CA VAL A 72 8.47 5.63 4.70
C VAL A 72 7.53 6.82 4.89
N LEU A 73 6.41 6.75 4.21
CA LEU A 73 5.27 7.64 4.42
C LEU A 73 4.23 6.86 5.23
N ALA A 74 4.19 7.09 6.52
CA ALA A 74 3.35 6.33 7.44
C ALA A 74 1.91 6.84 7.47
N SER A 75 0.97 5.99 7.87
CA SER A 75 -0.39 6.40 8.26
C SER A 75 -0.36 7.35 9.47
N GLY A 76 -1.38 8.21 9.58
CA GLY A 76 -1.56 9.16 10.67
C GLY A 76 -2.29 8.56 11.88
N GLN A 77 -2.81 9.46 12.70
CA GLN A 77 -3.76 9.09 13.75
C GLN A 77 -5.13 8.77 13.15
N ILE A 78 -5.88 7.89 13.81
CA ILE A 78 -7.24 7.51 13.39
C ILE A 78 -8.11 8.76 13.25
N GLN A 79 -8.67 8.95 12.08
CA GLN A 79 -9.59 10.05 11.77
C GLN A 79 -10.94 9.49 11.30
N ARG A 80 -12.01 10.28 11.48
CA ARG A 80 -13.37 9.86 11.11
C ARG A 80 -13.55 9.63 9.61
N SER A 81 -12.85 10.40 8.78
CA SER A 81 -12.85 10.23 7.32
C SER A 81 -11.65 10.95 6.71
N LEU A 82 -11.06 10.35 5.69
CA LEU A 82 -10.13 11.04 4.81
C LEU A 82 -10.94 11.93 3.85
N ARG A 83 -10.67 13.22 3.88
CA ARG A 83 -11.21 14.18 2.89
C ARG A 83 -10.08 14.61 1.94
N ALA A 84 -9.52 13.66 1.21
CA ALA A 84 -8.58 13.99 0.17
C ALA A 84 -9.32 14.71 -0.98
N GLN A 85 -8.72 15.76 -1.50
CA GLN A 85 -9.22 16.40 -2.74
C GLN A 85 -9.12 15.39 -3.89
N GLN A 86 -10.08 15.43 -4.80
CA GLN A 86 -10.05 14.60 -6.00
C GLN A 86 -8.70 14.74 -6.74
N GLY A 87 -8.09 13.62 -7.10
CA GLY A 87 -6.79 13.57 -7.75
C GLY A 87 -5.59 13.82 -6.81
N ALA A 88 -5.78 13.95 -5.49
CA ALA A 88 -4.69 14.16 -4.55
C ALA A 88 -3.75 12.95 -4.51
N VAL A 89 -4.29 11.74 -4.53
CA VAL A 89 -3.51 10.49 -4.53
C VAL A 89 -2.67 10.39 -5.79
N ARG A 90 -3.26 10.68 -6.96
CA ARG A 90 -2.54 10.68 -8.25
C ARG A 90 -1.40 11.71 -8.25
N ARG A 91 -1.63 12.91 -7.72
CA ARG A 91 -0.58 13.94 -7.59
C ARG A 91 0.55 13.50 -6.67
N LEU A 92 0.21 12.93 -5.50
CA LEU A 92 1.17 12.39 -4.54
C LEU A 92 2.03 11.29 -5.15
N ILE A 93 1.40 10.29 -5.79
CA ILE A 93 2.11 9.20 -6.47
C ILE A 93 2.97 9.74 -7.62
N GLY A 94 2.45 10.69 -8.40
CA GLY A 94 3.19 11.34 -9.49
C GLY A 94 4.41 12.10 -9.00
N PHE A 95 4.31 12.77 -7.83
CA PHE A 95 5.44 13.43 -7.18
C PHE A 95 6.49 12.41 -6.71
N ALA A 96 6.06 11.33 -6.04
CA ALA A 96 6.94 10.28 -5.54
C ALA A 96 7.65 9.52 -6.67
N ARG A 97 6.98 9.22 -7.78
CA ARG A 97 7.57 8.52 -8.94
C ARG A 97 8.80 9.21 -9.54
N LYS A 98 8.93 10.51 -9.39
CA LYS A 98 10.11 11.27 -9.88
C LYS A 98 11.34 11.08 -8.99
N ARG A 99 11.18 10.57 -7.76
CA ARG A 99 12.20 10.49 -6.72
C ARG A 99 12.61 9.08 -6.36
N TYR A 100 11.70 8.13 -6.52
CA TYR A 100 11.89 6.76 -6.08
C TYR A 100 11.96 5.79 -7.25
N LYS A 101 12.84 4.81 -7.13
CA LYS A 101 12.98 3.72 -8.11
C LYS A 101 11.78 2.78 -8.05
N ALA A 102 11.21 2.60 -6.87
CA ALA A 102 9.98 1.84 -6.66
C ALA A 102 9.13 2.44 -5.56
N LEU A 103 7.82 2.30 -5.69
CA LEU A 103 6.82 2.64 -4.69
C LEU A 103 6.12 1.35 -4.26
N CYS A 104 6.08 1.09 -2.96
CA CYS A 104 5.30 0.02 -2.35
C CYS A 104 4.18 0.67 -1.55
N LEU A 105 2.93 0.41 -1.95
CA LEU A 105 1.76 0.96 -1.30
C LEU A 105 1.08 -0.15 -0.50
N ASP A 106 0.90 0.05 0.81
CA ASP A 106 0.18 -0.88 1.69
C ASP A 106 -1.25 -0.39 1.88
N PHE A 107 -2.21 -1.24 1.54
CA PHE A 107 -3.63 -0.93 1.64
C PHE A 107 -4.30 -1.77 2.71
N SER A 108 -5.29 -1.16 3.38
CA SER A 108 -6.29 -1.91 4.14
C SER A 108 -7.11 -2.84 3.25
N GLY A 109 -7.88 -3.69 3.89
CA GLY A 109 -8.81 -4.55 3.14
C GLY A 109 -9.97 -3.81 2.46
N GLY A 110 -10.16 -2.50 2.70
CA GLY A 110 -11.18 -1.66 2.10
C GLY A 110 -10.86 -1.24 0.66
N LEU A 111 -11.90 -0.79 -0.05
CA LEU A 111 -11.81 -0.25 -1.40
C LEU A 111 -12.38 1.18 -1.41
N GLU A 112 -11.94 1.97 -0.43
CA GLU A 112 -12.31 3.37 -0.34
C GLU A 112 -11.77 4.15 -1.55
N GLU A 113 -12.36 5.31 -1.86
CA GLU A 113 -12.06 6.11 -3.04
C GLU A 113 -10.56 6.40 -3.22
N HIS A 114 -9.86 6.76 -2.15
CA HIS A 114 -8.42 6.99 -2.19
C HIS A 114 -7.59 5.74 -2.50
N CYS A 115 -8.06 4.55 -2.05
CA CYS A 115 -7.44 3.28 -2.39
C CYS A 115 -7.63 2.95 -3.86
N LEU A 116 -8.82 3.19 -4.40
CA LEU A 116 -9.12 2.96 -5.83
C LEU A 116 -8.27 3.86 -6.72
N GLU A 117 -8.19 5.16 -6.41
CA GLU A 117 -7.34 6.09 -7.14
C GLU A 117 -5.86 5.64 -7.14
N ALA A 118 -5.37 5.11 -6.01
CA ALA A 118 -4.01 4.59 -5.91
C ALA A 118 -3.83 3.27 -6.67
N LEU A 119 -4.82 2.36 -6.65
CA LEU A 119 -4.76 1.09 -7.39
C LEU A 119 -4.72 1.32 -8.90
N GLU A 120 -5.44 2.32 -9.42
CA GLU A 120 -5.37 2.72 -10.84
C GLU A 120 -3.96 3.12 -11.26
N GLU A 121 -3.20 3.72 -10.35
CA GLU A 121 -1.81 4.11 -10.57
C GLU A 121 -0.81 2.94 -10.42
N CYS A 122 -1.21 1.81 -9.85
CA CYS A 122 -0.32 0.67 -9.64
C CYS A 122 -0.04 -0.10 -10.93
N ARG A 123 1.22 -0.47 -11.15
CA ARG A 123 1.62 -1.38 -12.26
C ARG A 123 1.38 -2.85 -11.90
N ARG A 124 1.43 -3.19 -10.61
CA ARG A 124 1.17 -4.53 -10.06
C ARG A 124 0.39 -4.40 -8.77
N ILE A 125 -0.55 -5.28 -8.58
CA ILE A 125 -1.41 -5.37 -7.41
C ILE A 125 -1.22 -6.77 -6.81
N LEU A 126 -0.78 -6.86 -5.56
CA LEU A 126 -0.65 -8.13 -4.85
C LEU A 126 -1.87 -8.31 -3.95
N LEU A 127 -2.75 -9.22 -4.31
CA LEU A 127 -3.90 -9.59 -3.49
C LEU A 127 -3.50 -10.70 -2.52
N VAL A 128 -3.32 -10.34 -1.26
CA VAL A 128 -2.88 -11.28 -0.21
C VAL A 128 -4.08 -12.03 0.34
N VAL A 129 -4.05 -13.35 0.23
CA VAL A 129 -5.12 -14.26 0.64
C VAL A 129 -4.59 -15.23 1.68
N GLN A 130 -5.41 -15.62 2.66
CA GLN A 130 -5.12 -16.72 3.58
C GLN A 130 -5.96 -17.95 3.19
N PRO A 131 -5.52 -19.17 3.54
CA PRO A 131 -6.23 -20.40 3.18
C PRO A 131 -7.42 -20.66 4.11
N ASP A 132 -8.32 -19.71 4.20
CA ASP A 132 -9.61 -19.81 4.91
C ASP A 132 -10.76 -19.36 4.01
N LEU A 133 -11.93 -19.93 4.25
CA LEU A 133 -13.10 -19.76 3.39
C LEU A 133 -13.52 -18.28 3.26
N ALA A 134 -13.50 -17.53 4.35
CA ALA A 134 -13.92 -16.13 4.35
C ALA A 134 -12.97 -15.25 3.54
N THR A 135 -11.65 -15.44 3.71
CA THR A 135 -10.63 -14.69 2.98
C THR A 135 -10.67 -15.01 1.48
N VAL A 136 -10.84 -16.28 1.11
CA VAL A 136 -10.97 -16.70 -0.30
C VAL A 136 -12.24 -16.12 -0.93
N TYR A 137 -13.38 -16.19 -0.23
CA TYR A 137 -14.62 -15.57 -0.70
C TYR A 137 -14.45 -14.07 -0.97
N LEU A 138 -13.89 -13.32 0.00
CA LEU A 138 -13.65 -11.88 -0.15
C LEU A 138 -12.65 -11.57 -1.26
N ALA A 139 -11.63 -12.42 -1.45
CA ALA A 139 -10.67 -12.26 -2.54
C ALA A 139 -11.36 -12.40 -3.92
N ARG A 140 -12.27 -13.36 -4.08
CA ARG A 140 -13.07 -13.52 -5.31
C ARG A 140 -13.93 -12.29 -5.59
N GLU A 141 -14.60 -11.74 -4.57
CA GLU A 141 -15.39 -10.52 -4.74
C GLU A 141 -14.51 -9.32 -5.15
N LYS A 142 -13.32 -9.18 -4.53
CA LYS A 142 -12.36 -8.13 -4.91
C LYS A 142 -11.83 -8.31 -6.34
N LEU A 143 -11.55 -9.55 -6.74
CA LEU A 143 -11.12 -9.82 -8.13
C LEU A 143 -12.19 -9.46 -9.14
N ARG A 144 -13.47 -9.80 -8.86
CA ARG A 144 -14.59 -9.39 -9.72
C ARG A 144 -14.70 -7.88 -9.84
N PHE A 145 -14.53 -7.18 -8.71
CA PHE A 145 -14.55 -5.72 -8.69
C PHE A 145 -13.38 -5.11 -9.46
N LEU A 146 -12.15 -5.60 -9.27
CA LEU A 146 -10.97 -5.13 -10.00
C LEU A 146 -11.06 -5.43 -11.50
N ARG A 147 -11.69 -6.55 -11.88
CA ARG A 147 -12.01 -6.86 -13.29
C ARG A 147 -12.95 -5.83 -13.90
N ALA A 148 -13.97 -5.40 -13.16
CA ALA A 148 -14.90 -4.36 -13.63
C ALA A 148 -14.23 -2.97 -13.80
N LEU A 149 -13.03 -2.78 -13.21
CA LEU A 149 -12.19 -1.58 -13.36
C LEU A 149 -11.04 -1.77 -14.37
N ASP A 150 -11.00 -2.86 -15.12
CA ASP A 150 -9.93 -3.20 -16.06
C ASP A 150 -8.54 -3.29 -15.41
N LEU A 151 -8.49 -3.70 -14.13
CA LEU A 151 -7.25 -3.84 -13.36
C LEU A 151 -6.81 -5.31 -13.16
N GLU A 152 -7.58 -6.29 -13.62
CA GLU A 152 -7.34 -7.72 -13.37
C GLU A 152 -5.96 -8.18 -13.85
N ASP A 153 -5.53 -7.74 -15.04
CA ASP A 153 -4.23 -8.11 -15.63
C ASP A 153 -3.02 -7.68 -14.80
N ARG A 154 -3.23 -6.75 -13.86
CA ARG A 154 -2.20 -6.27 -12.93
C ARG A 154 -2.18 -7.04 -11.62
N VAL A 155 -3.18 -7.90 -11.37
CA VAL A 155 -3.36 -8.60 -10.10
C VAL A 155 -2.58 -9.90 -10.07
N THR A 156 -1.87 -10.11 -8.98
CA THR A 156 -1.26 -11.40 -8.63
C THR A 156 -1.80 -11.81 -7.27
N VAL A 157 -2.40 -12.98 -7.17
CA VAL A 157 -2.86 -13.54 -5.89
C VAL A 157 -1.66 -14.16 -5.17
N LEU A 158 -1.47 -13.77 -3.91
CA LEU A 158 -0.42 -14.27 -3.04
C LEU A 158 -1.04 -14.99 -1.85
N LEU A 159 -0.85 -16.30 -1.81
CA LEU A 159 -1.32 -17.12 -0.70
C LEU A 159 -0.34 -17.03 0.47
N ASN A 160 -0.79 -16.45 1.59
CA ASN A 160 -0.02 -16.26 2.79
C ASN A 160 -0.44 -17.26 3.88
N ARG A 161 0.49 -17.67 4.75
CA ARG A 161 0.26 -18.60 5.85
C ARG A 161 -0.24 -19.97 5.42
N TRP A 162 0.15 -20.42 4.23
CA TRP A 162 -0.15 -21.77 3.78
C TRP A 162 0.43 -22.81 4.72
N GLN A 163 -0.38 -23.83 5.04
CA GLN A 163 0.02 -25.00 5.81
C GLN A 163 -0.43 -26.27 5.10
N ARG A 164 0.34 -27.36 5.21
CA ARG A 164 0.02 -28.65 4.54
C ARG A 164 -1.34 -29.23 4.93
N HIS A 165 -1.88 -28.83 6.07
CA HIS A 165 -3.18 -29.26 6.61
C HIS A 165 -4.18 -28.09 6.67
N ALA A 166 -4.09 -27.15 5.73
CA ALA A 166 -5.10 -26.10 5.62
C ALA A 166 -6.47 -26.69 5.29
N CYS A 167 -7.53 -26.03 5.76
CA CYS A 167 -8.92 -26.46 5.50
C CYS A 167 -9.31 -26.43 4.01
N LEU A 168 -8.57 -25.67 3.19
CA LEU A 168 -8.74 -25.56 1.74
C LEU A 168 -7.51 -26.12 1.04
N SER A 169 -7.73 -26.92 0.02
CA SER A 169 -6.67 -27.35 -0.91
C SER A 169 -6.32 -26.22 -1.90
N MET A 170 -5.20 -26.37 -2.62
CA MET A 170 -4.86 -25.43 -3.70
C MET A 170 -5.95 -25.41 -4.78
N ALA A 171 -6.54 -26.55 -5.12
CA ALA A 171 -7.61 -26.67 -6.11
C ALA A 171 -8.93 -25.98 -5.68
N ASP A 172 -9.13 -25.75 -4.37
CA ASP A 172 -10.30 -25.01 -3.87
C ASP A 172 -10.08 -23.48 -3.96
N ILE A 173 -8.83 -23.05 -4.16
CA ILE A 173 -8.43 -21.64 -4.19
C ILE A 173 -8.24 -21.14 -5.64
N GLU A 174 -7.86 -22.02 -6.57
CA GLU A 174 -7.73 -21.74 -8.01
C GLU A 174 -9.10 -21.57 -8.67
#